data_72cbc36e733e02b8c32927ca31109e97
#
_entry.id   72cbc36e733e02b8c32927ca31109e97
#
_cell.length_a   1.000
_cell.length_b   1.000
_cell.length_c   1.000
_cell.angle_alpha   90.00
_cell.angle_beta   90.00
_cell.angle_gamma   90.00
#
_symmetry.space_group_name_H-M   'P 1'
#
loop_
_entity.id
_entity.type
_entity.pdbx_description
1 polymer ?
#
loop_
_entity_poly.entity_id
_entity_poly.type
_entity_poly.pdbx_seq_one_letter_code
_entity_poly.pdbx_strand_id
1 'polypeptide(L)'
;SIVNVPPQGGRKHPYQEYIQFDTSKVLFICSGAFVGLKKNSRSKPIGFLQSSNEENQRVTNEQLLKYGIIPELLGRLSVIVELDPLTEKDLRLILTKPKKSLVSEYQTLFALDNIELKFEEEALDLIAHLAYQDQNGARSLRRIIENTLLDPMFALPDENNVHTLTITKQMIETYNKHTMK
;
A
#
# COMPACT_ATOMS: atom_id res chain seq x y z
N SER A 1 -15.77 -15.15 -22.59
CA SER A 1 -15.36 -14.91 -23.97
C SER A 1 -13.93 -15.37 -24.20
N ILE A 2 -13.64 -15.83 -25.41
CA ILE A 2 -12.28 -16.22 -25.82
C ILE A 2 -11.56 -14.97 -26.32
N VAL A 3 -10.38 -14.68 -25.78
CA VAL A 3 -9.52 -13.56 -26.16
C VAL A 3 -8.20 -14.11 -26.70
N ASN A 4 -7.71 -13.54 -27.78
CA ASN A 4 -6.42 -13.87 -28.37
C ASN A 4 -5.31 -13.06 -27.67
N VAL A 5 -4.41 -13.73 -26.99
CA VAL A 5 -3.30 -13.12 -26.25
C VAL A 5 -1.99 -13.39 -27.01
N PRO A 6 -1.18 -12.37 -27.29
CA PRO A 6 0.13 -12.57 -27.89
C PRO A 6 1.07 -13.27 -26.90
N PRO A 7 1.81 -14.32 -27.28
CA PRO A 7 2.69 -15.09 -26.38
C PRO A 7 3.87 -14.27 -25.82
N GLN A 8 4.31 -13.25 -26.57
CA GLN A 8 5.32 -12.30 -26.11
C GLN A 8 4.65 -10.93 -26.07
N GLY A 9 4.39 -10.41 -24.85
CA GLY A 9 3.70 -9.14 -24.65
C GLY A 9 4.34 -7.99 -25.46
N GLY A 10 3.52 -7.22 -26.16
CA GLY A 10 3.93 -5.96 -26.74
C GLY A 10 3.57 -5.80 -28.23
N ARG A 11 4.45 -6.06 -29.17
CA ARG A 11 4.24 -5.72 -30.57
C ARG A 11 3.52 -6.82 -31.34
N LYS A 12 2.45 -6.45 -32.06
CA LYS A 12 1.77 -7.34 -33.01
C LYS A 12 2.69 -7.60 -34.22
N HIS A 13 3.15 -8.83 -34.36
CA HIS A 13 3.80 -9.28 -35.59
C HIS A 13 2.77 -9.95 -36.50
N PRO A 14 2.80 -9.74 -37.85
CA PRO A 14 1.79 -10.24 -38.77
C PRO A 14 1.65 -11.77 -38.82
N TYR A 15 2.66 -12.51 -38.39
CA TYR A 15 2.72 -13.99 -38.44
C TYR A 15 2.79 -14.63 -37.04
N GLN A 16 2.39 -13.91 -35.98
CA GLN A 16 2.46 -14.44 -34.63
C GLN A 16 1.21 -15.27 -34.31
N GLU A 17 1.39 -16.49 -33.86
CA GLU A 17 0.31 -17.32 -33.33
C GLU A 17 -0.18 -16.73 -32.00
N TYR A 18 -1.50 -16.63 -31.85
CA TYR A 18 -2.14 -16.14 -30.63
C TYR A 18 -2.56 -17.30 -29.75
N ILE A 19 -2.35 -17.17 -28.45
CA ILE A 19 -2.87 -18.09 -27.45
C ILE A 19 -4.35 -17.72 -27.23
N GLN A 20 -5.24 -18.68 -27.45
CA GLN A 20 -6.66 -18.51 -27.15
C GLN A 20 -6.88 -18.68 -25.64
N PHE A 21 -7.38 -17.65 -24.99
CA PHE A 21 -7.60 -17.63 -23.55
C PHE A 21 -9.08 -17.39 -23.23
N ASP A 22 -9.69 -18.33 -22.49
CA ASP A 22 -11.07 -18.18 -22.05
C ASP A 22 -11.15 -17.37 -20.75
N THR A 23 -11.67 -16.15 -20.86
CA THR A 23 -11.82 -15.22 -19.73
C THR A 23 -12.99 -15.54 -18.81
N SER A 24 -13.87 -16.51 -19.17
CA SER A 24 -15.05 -16.83 -18.35
C SER A 24 -14.71 -17.45 -16.99
N LYS A 25 -13.51 -18.02 -16.87
CA LYS A 25 -12.99 -18.64 -15.63
C LYS A 25 -12.03 -17.72 -14.84
N VAL A 26 -11.93 -16.45 -15.20
CA VAL A 26 -11.03 -15.48 -14.55
C VAL A 26 -11.81 -14.62 -13.58
N LEU A 27 -11.31 -14.53 -12.36
CA LEU A 27 -11.79 -13.56 -11.38
C LEU A 27 -11.14 -12.20 -11.63
N PHE A 28 -11.96 -11.17 -11.84
CA PHE A 28 -11.50 -9.79 -11.95
C PHE A 28 -11.69 -9.06 -10.62
N ILE A 29 -10.59 -8.54 -10.08
CA ILE A 29 -10.60 -7.71 -8.86
C ILE A 29 -10.12 -6.32 -9.27
N CYS A 30 -11.02 -5.34 -9.17
CA CYS A 30 -10.71 -3.94 -9.42
C CYS A 30 -10.57 -3.20 -8.09
N SER A 31 -9.54 -2.38 -7.94
CA SER A 31 -9.33 -1.58 -6.72
C SER A 31 -9.07 -0.12 -7.06
N GLY A 32 -9.40 0.77 -6.13
CA GLY A 32 -9.17 2.20 -6.25
C GLY A 32 -9.27 2.90 -4.91
N ALA A 33 -8.62 4.05 -4.77
CA ALA A 33 -8.64 4.84 -3.54
C ALA A 33 -9.95 5.63 -3.34
N PHE A 34 -10.68 5.94 -4.41
CA PHE A 34 -11.95 6.68 -4.42
C PHE A 34 -12.00 7.87 -3.43
N VAL A 35 -10.93 8.68 -3.44
CA VAL A 35 -10.76 9.80 -2.51
C VAL A 35 -11.93 10.78 -2.64
N GLY A 36 -12.60 11.08 -1.52
CA GLY A 36 -13.74 12.01 -1.51
C GLY A 36 -15.09 11.37 -1.83
N LEU A 37 -15.18 10.08 -2.14
CA LEU A 37 -16.45 9.40 -2.43
C LEU A 37 -17.50 9.62 -1.33
N LYS A 38 -17.13 9.49 -0.05
CA LYS A 38 -18.02 9.71 1.08
C LYS A 38 -18.37 11.18 1.32
N LYS A 39 -17.51 12.14 0.93
CA LYS A 39 -17.77 13.57 1.07
C LYS A 39 -18.86 14.07 0.14
N ASN A 40 -18.98 13.48 -1.04
CA ASN A 40 -19.98 13.87 -2.04
C ASN A 40 -21.40 13.37 -1.73
N SER A 41 -21.58 12.50 -0.74
CA SER A 41 -22.89 11.98 -0.34
C SER A 41 -23.56 12.81 0.77
N ARG A 42 -22.90 13.86 1.26
CA ARG A 42 -23.52 14.81 2.20
C ARG A 42 -24.47 15.79 1.48
N SER A 43 -25.54 15.31 0.87
CA SER A 43 -26.73 16.11 0.68
C SER A 43 -27.30 16.32 2.09
N LYS A 44 -27.19 17.55 2.62
CA LYS A 44 -27.82 17.93 3.91
C LYS A 44 -29.28 17.56 3.81
N PRO A 45 -29.83 16.68 4.66
CA PRO A 45 -31.27 16.54 4.75
C PRO A 45 -31.82 17.87 5.28
N ILE A 46 -32.70 18.50 4.50
CA ILE A 46 -33.47 19.65 4.92
C ILE A 46 -34.60 19.09 5.81
N GLY A 47 -34.33 19.01 7.13
CA GLY A 47 -35.35 18.53 8.09
C GLY A 47 -34.78 18.33 9.49
N PHE A 48 -35.62 18.58 10.51
CA PHE A 48 -35.33 18.60 11.94
C PHE A 48 -35.06 17.23 12.59
N LEU A 49 -34.95 16.13 11.84
CA LEU A 49 -34.62 14.80 12.38
C LEU A 49 -33.14 14.48 12.10
N GLN A 50 -32.28 14.91 13.01
CA GLN A 50 -30.93 14.38 13.14
C GLN A 50 -31.03 12.93 13.65
N SER A 51 -31.09 11.96 12.75
CA SER A 51 -30.71 10.59 13.10
C SER A 51 -29.21 10.53 13.11
N SER A 52 -28.63 10.45 14.29
CA SER A 52 -27.18 10.33 14.62
C SER A 52 -26.59 8.97 14.28
N ASN A 53 -26.97 8.35 13.17
CA ASN A 53 -26.36 7.11 12.69
C ASN A 53 -25.46 7.41 11.50
N GLU A 54 -24.35 8.14 11.74
CA GLU A 54 -23.28 8.35 10.76
C GLU A 54 -22.35 7.14 10.63
N GLU A 55 -22.55 6.10 11.44
CA GLU A 55 -21.71 4.91 11.45
C GLU A 55 -22.24 3.88 10.44
N ASN A 56 -21.41 3.56 9.43
CA ASN A 56 -21.53 2.41 8.52
C ASN A 56 -22.53 2.49 7.35
N GLN A 57 -22.70 3.62 6.69
CA GLN A 57 -23.30 3.57 5.35
C GLN A 57 -22.28 2.99 4.35
N ARG A 58 -22.54 1.75 3.91
CA ARG A 58 -21.78 1.11 2.82
C ARG A 58 -21.85 1.95 1.56
N VAL A 59 -20.77 1.93 0.78
CA VAL A 59 -20.71 2.61 -0.51
C VAL A 59 -21.82 2.06 -1.42
N THR A 60 -22.63 2.97 -1.98
CA THR A 60 -23.74 2.62 -2.87
C THR A 60 -23.34 2.78 -4.35
N ASN A 61 -24.06 2.05 -5.22
CA ASN A 61 -23.89 2.18 -6.67
C ASN A 61 -24.10 3.61 -7.16
N GLU A 62 -25.06 4.34 -6.56
CA GLU A 62 -25.33 5.74 -6.91
C GLU A 62 -24.14 6.67 -6.59
N GLN A 63 -23.45 6.42 -5.48
CA GLN A 63 -22.27 7.18 -5.11
C GLN A 63 -21.12 6.93 -6.11
N LEU A 64 -20.95 5.70 -6.56
CA LEU A 64 -19.94 5.34 -7.56
C LEU A 64 -20.26 5.94 -8.94
N LEU A 65 -21.52 5.97 -9.35
CA LEU A 65 -21.95 6.64 -10.57
C LEU A 65 -21.69 8.15 -10.51
N LYS A 66 -22.03 8.80 -9.40
CA LYS A 66 -21.74 10.23 -9.17
C LYS A 66 -20.25 10.54 -9.13
N TYR A 67 -19.46 9.58 -8.68
CA TYR A 67 -17.99 9.68 -8.67
C TYR A 67 -17.38 9.59 -10.08
N GLY A 68 -18.10 8.99 -11.05
CA GLY A 68 -17.70 8.90 -12.45
C GLY A 68 -17.47 7.48 -12.96
N ILE A 69 -17.84 6.46 -12.20
CA ILE A 69 -17.82 5.07 -12.70
C ILE A 69 -18.97 4.89 -13.66
N ILE A 70 -18.68 4.33 -14.84
CA ILE A 70 -19.70 4.09 -15.88
C ILE A 70 -20.67 2.97 -15.46
N PRO A 71 -21.97 3.08 -15.79
CA PRO A 71 -22.99 2.10 -15.42
C PRO A 71 -22.68 0.67 -15.90
N GLU A 72 -22.11 0.53 -17.09
CA GLU A 72 -21.77 -0.76 -17.70
C GLU A 72 -20.71 -1.51 -16.90
N LEU A 73 -19.76 -0.79 -16.28
CA LEU A 73 -18.76 -1.39 -15.42
C LEU A 73 -19.37 -1.82 -14.08
N LEU A 74 -20.22 -0.99 -13.48
CA LEU A 74 -20.89 -1.32 -12.24
C LEU A 74 -21.84 -2.52 -12.40
N GLY A 75 -22.52 -2.65 -13.54
CA GLY A 75 -23.35 -3.80 -13.85
C GLY A 75 -22.57 -5.12 -13.94
N ARG A 76 -21.26 -5.06 -14.20
CA ARG A 76 -20.38 -6.23 -14.26
C ARG A 76 -19.64 -6.52 -12.96
N LEU A 77 -19.43 -5.51 -12.12
CA LEU A 77 -18.79 -5.62 -10.80
C LEU A 77 -19.89 -5.76 -9.74
N SER A 78 -20.40 -6.97 -9.56
CA SER A 78 -21.55 -7.25 -8.70
C SER A 78 -21.25 -7.17 -7.20
N VAL A 79 -19.97 -7.24 -6.81
CA VAL A 79 -19.55 -7.24 -5.40
C VAL A 79 -18.70 -6.02 -5.13
N ILE A 80 -19.15 -5.16 -4.22
CA ILE A 80 -18.42 -3.99 -3.74
C ILE A 80 -17.96 -4.28 -2.32
N VAL A 81 -16.65 -4.16 -2.10
CA VAL A 81 -16.03 -4.32 -0.78
C VAL A 81 -15.34 -3.02 -0.41
N GLU A 82 -15.69 -2.48 0.74
CA GLU A 82 -15.01 -1.34 1.35
C GLU A 82 -13.97 -1.86 2.34
N LEU A 83 -12.74 -1.35 2.23
CA LEU A 83 -11.67 -1.68 3.17
C LEU A 83 -11.61 -0.62 4.27
N ASP A 84 -11.45 -1.08 5.50
CA ASP A 84 -11.26 -0.20 6.64
C ASP A 84 -9.89 0.52 6.56
N PRO A 85 -9.78 1.73 7.12
CA PRO A 85 -8.51 2.41 7.25
C PRO A 85 -7.52 1.57 8.07
N LEU A 86 -6.25 1.56 7.66
CA LEU A 86 -5.20 0.88 8.40
C LEU A 86 -5.01 1.55 9.77
N THR A 87 -4.97 0.74 10.81
CA THR A 87 -4.60 1.18 12.17
C THR A 87 -3.07 1.15 12.32
N GLU A 88 -2.57 1.80 13.37
CA GLU A 88 -1.14 1.74 13.72
C GLU A 88 -0.67 0.30 13.94
N LYS A 89 -1.52 -0.54 14.56
CA LYS A 89 -1.25 -1.98 14.74
C LYS A 89 -1.14 -2.73 13.41
N ASP A 90 -1.99 -2.40 12.45
CA ASP A 90 -1.94 -3.01 11.13
C ASP A 90 -0.65 -2.62 10.39
N LEU A 91 -0.25 -1.34 10.48
CA LEU A 91 1.01 -0.86 9.91
C LEU A 91 2.21 -1.57 10.53
N ARG A 92 2.19 -1.80 11.85
CA ARG A 92 3.22 -2.58 12.56
C ARG A 92 3.30 -4.03 12.07
N LEU A 93 2.13 -4.66 11.84
CA LEU A 93 2.07 -6.01 11.29
C LEU A 93 2.58 -6.08 9.86
N ILE A 94 2.26 -5.09 9.03
CA ILE A 94 2.73 -5.00 7.63
C ILE A 94 4.26 -4.95 7.55
N LEU A 95 4.93 -4.32 8.52
CA LEU A 95 6.40 -4.26 8.59
C LEU A 95 7.06 -5.62 8.71
N THR A 96 6.42 -6.59 9.41
CA THR A 96 7.11 -7.81 9.86
C THR A 96 6.46 -9.13 9.44
N LYS A 97 5.13 -9.18 9.33
CA LYS A 97 4.39 -10.44 9.12
C LYS A 97 4.40 -11.02 7.70
N PRO A 98 4.34 -10.23 6.62
CA PRO A 98 4.35 -10.78 5.26
C PRO A 98 5.64 -11.54 4.98
N LYS A 99 5.58 -12.60 4.14
CA LYS A 99 6.77 -13.36 3.71
C LYS A 99 7.84 -12.47 3.04
N LYS A 100 7.39 -11.40 2.36
CA LYS A 100 8.23 -10.33 1.80
C LYS A 100 7.89 -9.03 2.52
N SER A 101 8.14 -8.99 3.83
CA SER A 101 7.97 -7.77 4.61
C SER A 101 9.06 -6.76 4.27
N LEU A 102 8.78 -5.47 4.50
CA LEU A 102 9.79 -4.43 4.30
C LEU A 102 11.06 -4.71 5.09
N VAL A 103 10.93 -5.13 6.34
CA VAL A 103 12.06 -5.51 7.17
C VAL A 103 12.88 -6.65 6.52
N SER A 104 12.22 -7.72 6.05
CA SER A 104 12.92 -8.85 5.42
C SER A 104 13.57 -8.48 4.08
N GLU A 105 12.98 -7.54 3.34
CA GLU A 105 13.54 -7.02 2.09
C GLU A 105 14.89 -6.35 2.34
N TYR A 106 14.96 -5.42 3.31
CA TYR A 106 16.21 -4.74 3.66
C TYR A 106 17.22 -5.64 4.36
N GLN A 107 16.76 -6.58 5.21
CA GLN A 107 17.64 -7.60 5.78
C GLN A 107 18.34 -8.43 4.70
N THR A 108 17.60 -8.82 3.66
CA THR A 108 18.18 -9.55 2.52
C THR A 108 19.18 -8.69 1.76
N LEU A 109 18.88 -7.39 1.58
CA LEU A 109 19.78 -6.46 0.88
C LEU A 109 21.09 -6.28 1.63
N PHE A 110 21.07 -6.01 2.93
CA PHE A 110 22.28 -5.87 3.77
C PHE A 110 23.07 -7.17 3.89
N ALA A 111 22.38 -8.32 3.85
CA ALA A 111 23.07 -9.63 3.86
C ALA A 111 23.93 -9.87 2.62
N LEU A 112 23.68 -9.21 1.48
CA LEU A 112 24.55 -9.28 0.30
C LEU A 112 25.94 -8.67 0.57
N ASP A 113 26.01 -7.67 1.47
CA ASP A 113 27.22 -7.02 1.93
C ASP A 113 27.79 -7.64 3.22
N ASN A 114 27.28 -8.84 3.61
CA ASN A 114 27.64 -9.55 4.85
C ASN A 114 27.31 -8.76 6.14
N ILE A 115 26.31 -7.89 6.11
CA ILE A 115 25.87 -7.11 7.26
C ILE A 115 24.51 -7.66 7.75
N GLU A 116 24.45 -8.02 9.04
CA GLU A 116 23.23 -8.44 9.70
C GLU A 116 22.43 -7.20 10.14
N LEU A 117 21.29 -6.93 9.47
CA LEU A 117 20.39 -5.82 9.83
C LEU A 117 19.38 -6.26 10.89
N LYS A 118 19.35 -5.54 12.02
CA LYS A 118 18.38 -5.74 13.11
C LYS A 118 17.57 -4.47 13.35
N PHE A 119 16.34 -4.64 13.79
CA PHE A 119 15.48 -3.55 14.22
C PHE A 119 15.06 -3.79 15.66
N GLU A 120 15.20 -2.79 16.52
CA GLU A 120 14.62 -2.80 17.86
C GLU A 120 13.09 -2.72 17.78
N GLU A 121 12.39 -3.34 18.75
CA GLU A 121 10.93 -3.29 18.80
C GLU A 121 10.40 -1.85 18.88
N GLU A 122 11.04 -1.01 19.70
CA GLU A 122 10.70 0.41 19.82
C GLU A 122 10.90 1.18 18.50
N ALA A 123 11.88 0.80 17.71
CA ALA A 123 12.12 1.38 16.38
C ALA A 123 10.98 1.03 15.41
N LEU A 124 10.56 -0.22 15.40
CA LEU A 124 9.45 -0.67 14.56
C LEU A 124 8.12 -0.03 14.95
N ASP A 125 7.88 0.15 16.26
CA ASP A 125 6.69 0.82 16.77
C ASP A 125 6.70 2.31 16.37
N LEU A 126 7.85 2.97 16.46
CA LEU A 126 7.97 4.37 16.03
C LEU A 126 7.75 4.52 14.51
N ILE A 127 8.28 3.61 13.69
CA ILE A 127 8.03 3.61 12.23
C ILE A 127 6.53 3.51 11.95
N ALA A 128 5.83 2.59 12.61
CA ALA A 128 4.39 2.43 12.44
C ALA A 128 3.61 3.68 12.88
N HIS A 129 3.98 4.27 14.00
CA HIS A 129 3.39 5.51 14.52
C HIS A 129 3.56 6.68 13.55
N LEU A 130 4.77 6.92 13.06
CA LEU A 130 5.06 7.98 12.09
C LEU A 130 4.31 7.77 10.76
N ALA A 131 4.23 6.53 10.28
CA ALA A 131 3.49 6.21 9.07
C ALA A 131 1.98 6.41 9.25
N TYR A 132 1.44 6.16 10.44
CA TYR A 132 0.05 6.43 10.77
C TYR A 132 -0.26 7.93 10.78
N GLN A 133 0.63 8.75 11.35
CA GLN A 133 0.49 10.22 11.35
C GLN A 133 0.53 10.82 9.94
N ASP A 134 1.32 10.28 9.05
CA ASP A 134 1.48 10.76 7.66
C ASP A 134 0.25 10.52 6.78
N GLN A 135 -0.73 9.74 7.22
CA GLN A 135 -1.99 9.43 6.54
C GLN A 135 -1.86 8.85 5.11
N ASN A 136 -0.66 8.55 4.64
CA ASN A 136 -0.39 7.90 3.35
C ASN A 136 -0.39 6.36 3.43
N GLY A 137 -0.77 5.81 4.58
CA GLY A 137 -0.87 4.38 4.82
C GLY A 137 0.47 3.65 4.71
N ALA A 138 0.45 2.44 4.20
CA ALA A 138 1.64 1.58 4.10
C ALA A 138 2.78 2.14 3.23
N ARG A 139 2.52 3.10 2.33
CA ARG A 139 3.57 3.75 1.51
C ARG A 139 4.55 4.55 2.36
N SER A 140 4.08 5.15 3.45
CA SER A 140 4.93 5.90 4.38
C SER A 140 5.93 5.02 5.09
N LEU A 141 5.60 3.75 5.36
CA LEU A 141 6.52 2.80 5.99
C LEU A 141 7.81 2.65 5.18
N ARG A 142 7.70 2.46 3.85
CA ARG A 142 8.86 2.34 2.98
C ARG A 142 9.72 3.60 3.02
N ARG A 143 9.11 4.78 2.86
CA ARG A 143 9.80 6.07 2.88
C ARG A 143 10.57 6.31 4.20
N ILE A 144 9.96 6.00 5.35
CA ILE A 144 10.59 6.17 6.66
C ILE A 144 11.82 5.25 6.80
N ILE A 145 11.69 3.99 6.38
CA ILE A 145 12.81 3.03 6.41
C ILE A 145 13.92 3.47 5.46
N GLU A 146 13.58 3.84 4.21
CA GLU A 146 14.55 4.30 3.22
C GLU A 146 15.34 5.51 3.72
N ASN A 147 14.66 6.52 4.26
CA ASN A 147 15.32 7.69 4.84
C ASN A 147 16.28 7.32 5.97
N THR A 148 15.92 6.32 6.80
CA THR A 148 16.76 5.88 7.91
C THR A 148 17.96 5.07 7.47
N LEU A 149 17.80 4.26 6.40
CA LEU A 149 18.84 3.34 5.94
C LEU A 149 19.76 3.94 4.85
N LEU A 150 19.39 5.08 4.25
CA LEU A 150 20.11 5.65 3.11
C LEU A 150 21.61 5.87 3.42
N ASP A 151 21.92 6.58 4.53
CA ASP A 151 23.30 6.84 4.92
C ASP A 151 24.05 5.56 5.31
N PRO A 152 23.48 4.64 6.15
CA PRO A 152 24.09 3.35 6.41
C PRO A 152 24.34 2.50 5.16
N MET A 153 23.42 2.48 4.20
CA MET A 153 23.58 1.73 2.95
C MET A 153 24.74 2.24 2.09
N PHE A 154 25.02 3.54 2.17
CA PHE A 154 26.13 4.15 1.43
C PHE A 154 27.48 3.98 2.14
N ALA A 155 27.52 4.11 3.47
CA ALA A 155 28.77 4.16 4.22
C ALA A 155 29.31 2.75 4.60
N LEU A 156 28.42 1.84 4.99
CA LEU A 156 28.82 0.57 5.60
C LEU A 156 29.52 -0.43 4.65
N PRO A 157 29.21 -0.52 3.35
CA PRO A 157 29.92 -1.45 2.45
C PRO A 157 31.42 -1.18 2.36
N ASP A 158 31.87 0.04 2.60
CA ASP A 158 33.31 0.42 2.59
C ASP A 158 33.99 0.16 3.94
N GLU A 159 33.23 -0.15 5.01
CA GLU A 159 33.74 -0.41 6.35
C GLU A 159 33.91 -1.92 6.60
N ASN A 160 35.12 -2.44 6.42
CA ASN A 160 35.44 -3.88 6.53
C ASN A 160 35.20 -4.52 7.91
N ASN A 161 34.84 -3.74 8.95
CA ASN A 161 34.74 -4.22 10.33
C ASN A 161 33.30 -4.25 10.89
N VAL A 162 32.30 -3.83 10.12
CA VAL A 162 30.90 -3.77 10.58
C VAL A 162 30.14 -4.97 10.06
N HIS A 163 29.79 -5.90 10.94
CA HIS A 163 29.02 -7.10 10.60
C HIS A 163 27.56 -7.04 11.07
N THR A 164 27.19 -6.09 11.87
CA THR A 164 25.82 -5.96 12.39
C THR A 164 25.42 -4.49 12.51
N LEU A 165 24.28 -4.16 11.93
CA LEU A 165 23.65 -2.85 12.08
C LEU A 165 22.33 -3.01 12.85
N THR A 166 22.19 -2.33 13.98
CA THR A 166 20.93 -2.31 14.73
C THR A 166 20.28 -0.95 14.62
N ILE A 167 19.08 -0.93 14.05
CA ILE A 167 18.28 0.30 13.91
C ILE A 167 17.58 0.57 15.24
N THR A 168 17.93 1.68 15.86
CA THR A 168 17.37 2.15 17.11
C THR A 168 16.32 3.23 16.88
N LYS A 169 15.50 3.48 17.91
CA LYS A 169 14.53 4.57 17.91
C LYS A 169 15.18 5.94 17.63
N GLN A 170 16.35 6.20 18.21
CA GLN A 170 17.07 7.47 18.02
C GLN A 170 17.49 7.72 16.57
N MET A 171 17.91 6.67 15.86
CA MET A 171 18.23 6.77 14.43
C MET A 171 17.01 7.21 13.64
N ILE A 172 15.85 6.60 13.86
CA ILE A 172 14.62 6.97 13.17
C ILE A 172 14.23 8.42 13.44
N GLU A 173 14.29 8.86 14.68
CA GLU A 173 14.02 10.24 15.07
C GLU A 173 14.98 11.22 14.37
N THR A 174 16.24 10.88 14.26
CA THR A 174 17.26 11.74 13.64
C THR A 174 17.04 11.90 12.15
N TYR A 175 16.87 10.80 11.43
CA TYR A 175 16.75 10.82 9.97
C TYR A 175 15.37 11.29 9.47
N ASN A 176 14.33 11.21 10.30
CA ASN A 176 12.98 11.64 9.92
C ASN A 176 12.58 13.04 10.44
N LYS A 177 13.40 13.70 11.27
CA LYS A 177 13.17 15.09 11.74
C LYS A 177 13.01 16.10 10.60
N HIS A 178 13.69 15.92 9.50
CA HIS A 178 13.62 16.81 8.34
C HIS A 178 12.36 16.62 7.47
N THR A 179 11.64 15.54 7.66
CA THR A 179 10.44 15.21 6.86
C THR A 179 9.14 15.66 7.54
N MET A 180 9.22 16.10 8.81
CA MET A 180 8.07 16.53 9.63
C MET A 180 7.86 18.07 9.67
N LYS A 181 8.48 18.83 8.75
CA LYS A 181 8.28 20.30 8.62
C LYS A 181 7.30 20.63 7.53
#